data_985027cda5742489cf25275efd5f277b
#
_entry.id   985027cda5742489cf25275efd5f277b
#
_cell.length_a   1.000
_cell.length_b   1.000
_cell.length_c   1.000
_cell.angle_alpha   90.00
_cell.angle_beta   90.00
_cell.angle_gamma   90.00
#
_symmetry.space_group_name_H-M   'P 1'
#
loop_
_entity.id
_entity.type
_entity.pdbx_description
1 polymer ?
#
loop_
_entity_poly.entity_id
_entity_poly.type
_entity_poly.pdbx_seq_one_letter_code
_entity_poly.pdbx_strand_id
1 'polypeptide(L)'
;MTSESGNAPAAVHVDGQMEKSAPRQRAKRMPAAERKAVILHEASLFFSREGFAASTRDLADQLGVRQALLYKYFPSKEALLDEVFERAFSVHWAMAWSKVLFDQSQSLEDRLTHCYAAQLDTEDGIALRLFLRAALDGLLLPARRLDLVKEKLVLPVIGELRREANLPGLDALPLTIGEFELFMVLHSSVIFYAMRIYIYGGPMTEDMRAVVRLYVSTFLKGARAGLPSLHGSEAPVSLNSPLPQKKAVV
;
A
#
# COMPACT_ATOMS: atom_id res chain seq x y z
N MET A 1 -43.41 55.74 64.08
CA MET A 1 -43.70 54.72 65.08
C MET A 1 -42.91 53.49 64.78
N THR A 2 -42.07 53.25 65.70
CA THR A 2 -41.36 52.01 66.14
C THR A 2 -40.39 51.38 65.14
N SER A 3 -39.12 51.58 65.31
CA SER A 3 -38.11 51.01 66.27
C SER A 3 -37.99 49.45 66.10
N GLU A 4 -36.84 49.02 65.77
CA GLU A 4 -35.94 48.13 66.53
C GLU A 4 -34.96 47.48 65.56
N SER A 5 -33.69 47.77 65.76
CA SER A 5 -32.77 47.02 66.61
C SER A 5 -32.24 45.73 65.96
N GLY A 6 -31.06 45.74 65.42
CA GLY A 6 -29.88 45.17 65.93
C GLY A 6 -29.80 43.63 65.82
N ASN A 7 -28.97 43.13 64.98
CA ASN A 7 -27.98 42.13 65.43
C ASN A 7 -26.97 41.79 64.29
N ALA A 8 -25.70 42.02 64.54
CA ALA A 8 -24.64 41.46 63.74
C ALA A 8 -24.26 40.09 64.33
N PRO A 9 -24.03 39.03 63.50
CA PRO A 9 -23.27 37.92 63.96
C PRO A 9 -21.91 37.83 63.28
N ALA A 10 -20.93 37.74 64.08
CA ALA A 10 -19.67 37.01 64.08
C ALA A 10 -19.03 36.62 62.70
N ALA A 11 -17.83 37.14 62.52
CA ALA A 11 -16.88 36.70 61.53
C ALA A 11 -16.51 35.18 61.73
N VAL A 12 -16.87 34.38 60.77
CA VAL A 12 -16.36 33.00 60.69
C VAL A 12 -15.06 33.04 59.93
N HIS A 13 -13.96 32.74 60.62
CA HIS A 13 -12.66 32.48 60.05
C HIS A 13 -12.74 31.15 59.26
N VAL A 14 -12.73 31.21 57.93
CA VAL A 14 -12.59 30.04 57.09
C VAL A 14 -11.08 29.86 56.81
N ASP A 15 -10.53 28.88 57.47
CA ASP A 15 -9.17 28.41 57.29
C ASP A 15 -9.01 27.89 55.85
N GLY A 16 -8.27 28.61 55.00
CA GLY A 16 -8.00 28.26 53.63
C GLY A 16 -6.97 27.10 53.56
N GLN A 17 -7.45 25.88 53.64
CA GLN A 17 -6.62 24.74 53.24
C GLN A 17 -6.44 24.77 51.72
N MET A 18 -5.28 25.21 51.27
CA MET A 18 -4.80 25.01 49.90
C MET A 18 -4.70 23.52 49.63
N GLU A 19 -5.71 22.97 48.95
CA GLU A 19 -5.66 21.63 48.38
C GLU A 19 -4.47 21.57 47.38
N LYS A 20 -3.41 20.87 47.76
CA LYS A 20 -2.30 20.57 46.87
C LYS A 20 -2.82 19.71 45.73
N SER A 21 -2.97 20.31 44.56
CA SER A 21 -3.33 19.59 43.33
C SER A 21 -2.36 18.43 43.12
N ALA A 22 -2.92 17.23 43.01
CA ALA A 22 -2.19 16.01 42.75
C ALA A 22 -1.31 16.17 41.48
N PRO A 23 -0.09 15.61 41.42
CA PRO A 23 0.76 15.74 40.27
C PRO A 23 0.08 15.08 39.07
N ARG A 24 -0.16 15.85 38.00
CA ARG A 24 -0.65 15.35 36.72
C ARG A 24 0.29 14.21 36.30
N GLN A 25 -0.21 12.97 36.26
CA GLN A 25 0.51 11.83 35.71
C GLN A 25 0.98 12.19 34.31
N ARG A 26 2.30 12.29 34.12
CA ARG A 26 2.90 12.48 32.80
C ARG A 26 2.48 11.28 31.95
N ALA A 27 1.66 11.53 30.91
CA ALA A 27 1.30 10.53 29.94
C ALA A 27 2.56 9.77 29.49
N LYS A 28 2.51 8.45 29.55
CA LYS A 28 3.66 7.56 29.25
C LYS A 28 4.16 7.90 27.84
N ARG A 29 5.41 8.34 27.75
CA ARG A 29 6.00 8.79 26.47
C ARG A 29 6.03 7.61 25.50
N MET A 30 5.36 7.72 24.37
CA MET A 30 5.33 6.71 23.31
C MET A 30 6.78 6.32 22.91
N PRO A 31 7.12 5.03 22.83
CA PRO A 31 8.43 4.57 22.36
C PRO A 31 8.80 5.15 21.00
N ALA A 32 10.09 5.36 20.73
CA ALA A 32 10.55 6.00 19.51
C ALA A 32 10.17 5.23 18.24
N ALA A 33 10.25 3.90 18.29
CA ALA A 33 9.86 3.03 17.17
C ALA A 33 8.35 3.12 16.86
N GLU A 34 7.51 3.11 17.90
CA GLU A 34 6.07 3.25 17.74
C GLU A 34 5.71 4.64 17.17
N ARG A 35 6.35 5.70 17.65
CA ARG A 35 6.16 7.05 17.11
C ARG A 35 6.60 7.17 15.66
N LYS A 36 7.72 6.55 15.28
CA LYS A 36 8.18 6.48 13.88
C LYS A 36 7.15 5.79 13.01
N ALA A 37 6.58 4.68 13.46
CA ALA A 37 5.57 3.92 12.73
C ALA A 37 4.26 4.73 12.54
N VAL A 38 3.82 5.46 13.57
CA VAL A 38 2.66 6.37 13.48
C VAL A 38 2.91 7.48 12.47
N ILE A 39 4.07 8.16 12.55
CA ILE A 39 4.41 9.22 11.59
C ILE A 39 4.42 8.67 10.16
N LEU A 40 5.00 7.48 9.95
CA LEU A 40 5.09 6.87 8.63
C LEU A 40 3.72 6.49 8.06
N HIS A 41 2.82 5.98 8.92
CA HIS A 41 1.44 5.70 8.53
C HIS A 41 0.71 6.96 8.09
N GLU A 42 0.74 7.99 8.91
CA GLU A 42 0.09 9.28 8.61
C GLU A 42 0.71 9.98 7.38
N ALA A 43 2.02 9.88 7.20
CA ALA A 43 2.70 10.36 6.01
C ALA A 43 2.21 9.63 4.74
N SER A 44 2.00 8.30 4.83
CA SER A 44 1.43 7.52 3.72
C SER A 44 0.03 8.00 3.35
N LEU A 45 -0.84 8.24 4.35
CA LEU A 45 -2.17 8.82 4.16
C LEU A 45 -2.09 10.22 3.54
N PHE A 46 -1.24 11.09 4.09
CA PHE A 46 -1.06 12.45 3.64
C PHE A 46 -0.62 12.52 2.18
N PHE A 47 0.48 11.87 1.81
CA PHE A 47 1.00 11.88 0.44
C PHE A 47 0.10 11.15 -0.55
N SER A 48 -0.68 10.18 -0.11
CA SER A 48 -1.69 9.54 -0.97
C SER A 48 -2.81 10.49 -1.37
N ARG A 49 -3.11 11.51 -0.55
CA ARG A 49 -4.15 12.54 -0.80
C ARG A 49 -3.59 13.79 -1.46
N GLU A 50 -2.52 14.35 -0.88
CA GLU A 50 -2.00 15.65 -1.28
C GLU A 50 -0.95 15.58 -2.42
N GLY A 51 -0.35 14.38 -2.63
CA GLY A 51 0.73 14.18 -3.60
C GLY A 51 2.10 14.52 -3.05
N PHE A 52 3.15 14.23 -3.86
CA PHE A 52 4.54 14.35 -3.41
C PHE A 52 5.08 15.77 -3.43
N ALA A 53 4.39 16.71 -4.08
CA ALA A 53 4.74 18.14 -4.03
C ALA A 53 4.44 18.77 -2.67
N ALA A 54 3.50 18.21 -1.88
CA ALA A 54 3.11 18.69 -0.56
C ALA A 54 4.31 18.78 0.39
N SER A 55 4.31 19.77 1.29
CA SER A 55 5.45 20.03 2.16
C SER A 55 5.43 19.19 3.44
N THR A 56 6.62 18.90 3.99
CA THR A 56 6.74 18.25 5.30
C THR A 56 6.25 19.14 6.45
N ARG A 57 6.10 20.45 6.20
CA ARG A 57 5.51 21.39 7.16
C ARG A 57 4.01 21.13 7.29
N ASP A 58 3.32 21.02 6.15
CA ASP A 58 1.87 20.74 6.14
C ASP A 58 1.56 19.38 6.78
N LEU A 59 2.42 18.37 6.52
CA LEU A 59 2.35 17.09 7.20
C LEU A 59 2.53 17.24 8.72
N ALA A 60 3.51 18.03 9.17
CA ALA A 60 3.74 18.26 10.60
C ALA A 60 2.55 18.97 11.27
N ASP A 61 1.98 19.96 10.58
CA ASP A 61 0.81 20.71 11.04
C ASP A 61 -0.42 19.77 11.15
N GLN A 62 -0.65 18.88 10.18
CA GLN A 62 -1.71 17.87 10.24
C GLN A 62 -1.51 16.90 11.41
N LEU A 63 -0.25 16.50 11.69
CA LEU A 63 0.08 15.62 12.82
C LEU A 63 0.05 16.32 14.18
N GLY A 64 -0.13 17.64 14.23
CA GLY A 64 -0.05 18.42 15.46
C GLY A 64 1.33 18.40 16.11
N VAL A 65 2.39 18.26 15.31
CA VAL A 65 3.79 18.19 15.80
C VAL A 65 4.66 19.27 15.16
N ARG A 66 5.82 19.55 15.77
CA ARG A 66 6.81 20.42 15.14
C ARG A 66 7.52 19.68 13.99
N GLN A 67 7.76 20.35 12.88
CA GLN A 67 8.50 19.80 11.73
C GLN A 67 9.86 19.21 12.11
N ALA A 68 10.55 19.79 13.10
CA ALA A 68 11.79 19.26 13.65
C ALA A 68 11.66 17.84 14.21
N LEU A 69 10.45 17.43 14.66
CA LEU A 69 10.21 16.07 15.10
C LEU A 69 10.21 15.09 13.92
N LEU A 70 9.71 15.47 12.77
CA LEU A 70 9.77 14.65 11.55
C LEU A 70 11.22 14.41 11.16
N TYR A 71 12.02 15.47 11.11
CA TYR A 71 13.44 15.39 10.74
C TYR A 71 14.33 14.64 11.76
N LYS A 72 13.84 14.47 12.99
CA LYS A 72 14.50 13.58 13.96
C LYS A 72 14.44 12.11 13.55
N TYR A 73 13.35 11.70 12.85
CA TYR A 73 13.14 10.31 12.42
C TYR A 73 13.52 10.10 10.96
N PHE A 74 13.37 11.13 10.13
CA PHE A 74 13.61 11.09 8.68
C PHE A 74 14.44 12.30 8.30
N PRO A 75 15.73 12.13 7.97
CA PRO A 75 16.68 13.24 7.82
C PRO A 75 16.33 14.19 6.66
N SER A 76 15.52 13.75 5.70
CA SER A 76 15.02 14.57 4.60
C SER A 76 13.60 14.15 4.18
N LYS A 77 12.98 14.94 3.29
CA LYS A 77 11.69 14.57 2.69
C LYS A 77 11.83 13.31 1.82
N GLU A 78 12.93 13.22 1.10
CA GLU A 78 13.26 12.05 0.26
C GLU A 78 13.36 10.79 1.11
N ALA A 79 14.08 10.82 2.23
CA ALA A 79 14.20 9.71 3.17
C ALA A 79 12.82 9.31 3.77
N LEU A 80 11.95 10.27 4.03
CA LEU A 80 10.58 9.99 4.46
C LEU A 80 9.78 9.32 3.35
N LEU A 81 9.87 9.82 2.12
CA LEU A 81 9.18 9.24 0.97
C LEU A 81 9.67 7.83 0.65
N ASP A 82 10.98 7.59 0.72
CA ASP A 82 11.54 6.24 0.54
C ASP A 82 10.93 5.26 1.53
N GLU A 83 10.81 5.62 2.82
CA GLU A 83 10.19 4.76 3.82
C GLU A 83 8.65 4.63 3.63
N VAL A 84 7.97 5.67 3.14
CA VAL A 84 6.55 5.59 2.75
C VAL A 84 6.37 4.57 1.63
N PHE A 85 7.22 4.60 0.62
CA PHE A 85 7.17 3.65 -0.48
C PHE A 85 7.56 2.23 -0.05
N GLU A 86 8.62 2.10 0.76
CA GLU A 86 8.98 0.80 1.34
C GLU A 86 7.82 0.20 2.14
N ARG A 87 7.12 0.99 2.93
CA ARG A 87 5.94 0.52 3.65
C ARG A 87 4.80 0.12 2.72
N ALA A 88 4.48 0.95 1.73
CA ALA A 88 3.37 0.73 0.81
C ALA A 88 3.61 -0.43 -0.18
N PHE A 89 4.88 -0.61 -0.56
CA PHE A 89 5.29 -1.56 -1.61
C PHE A 89 6.32 -2.56 -1.12
N SER A 90 6.45 -2.74 0.19
CA SER A 90 7.54 -3.50 0.79
C SER A 90 7.65 -4.91 0.22
N VAL A 91 8.88 -5.38 0.22
CA VAL A 91 9.27 -6.77 -0.04
C VAL A 91 8.42 -7.79 0.77
N HIS A 92 7.78 -7.35 1.86
CA HIS A 92 6.90 -8.20 2.67
C HIS A 92 5.72 -8.76 1.87
N TRP A 93 5.10 -7.99 0.98
CA TRP A 93 4.06 -8.56 0.16
C TRP A 93 4.63 -9.52 -0.91
N ALA A 94 5.75 -9.18 -1.53
CA ALA A 94 6.39 -10.07 -2.49
C ALA A 94 6.85 -11.38 -1.83
N MET A 95 7.32 -11.31 -0.59
CA MET A 95 7.67 -12.51 0.21
C MET A 95 6.42 -13.29 0.64
N ALA A 96 5.36 -12.61 1.08
CA ALA A 96 4.09 -13.26 1.44
C ALA A 96 3.47 -13.95 0.22
N TRP A 97 3.49 -13.31 -0.94
CA TRP A 97 3.03 -13.89 -2.19
C TRP A 97 3.88 -15.06 -2.63
N SER A 98 5.22 -14.96 -2.56
CA SER A 98 6.08 -16.08 -2.88
C SER A 98 5.76 -17.30 -2.02
N LYS A 99 5.59 -17.14 -0.72
CA LYS A 99 5.24 -18.25 0.17
C LYS A 99 3.92 -18.92 -0.22
N VAL A 100 2.88 -18.13 -0.52
CA VAL A 100 1.57 -18.67 -0.94
C VAL A 100 1.64 -19.25 -2.33
N LEU A 101 2.29 -18.57 -3.28
CA LEU A 101 2.33 -18.99 -4.68
C LEU A 101 3.09 -20.31 -4.88
N PHE A 102 4.10 -20.58 -4.04
CA PHE A 102 4.88 -21.83 -4.10
C PHE A 102 4.29 -22.98 -3.27
N ASP A 103 3.17 -22.76 -2.57
CA ASP A 103 2.48 -23.83 -1.83
C ASP A 103 1.73 -24.76 -2.79
N GLN A 104 2.39 -25.81 -3.23
CA GLN A 104 1.83 -26.80 -4.15
C GLN A 104 0.73 -27.69 -3.53
N SER A 105 0.44 -27.54 -2.24
CA SER A 105 -0.70 -28.23 -1.60
C SER A 105 -2.06 -27.65 -2.00
N GLN A 106 -2.06 -26.44 -2.58
CA GLN A 106 -3.24 -25.73 -3.04
C GLN A 106 -3.26 -25.60 -4.57
N SER A 107 -4.45 -25.48 -5.16
CA SER A 107 -4.59 -25.23 -6.59
C SER A 107 -3.99 -23.86 -6.97
N LEU A 108 -3.52 -23.70 -8.20
CA LEU A 108 -3.05 -22.41 -8.71
C LEU A 108 -4.13 -21.33 -8.62
N GLU A 109 -5.41 -21.71 -8.81
CA GLU A 109 -6.56 -20.83 -8.65
C GLU A 109 -6.68 -20.30 -7.22
N ASP A 110 -6.58 -21.17 -6.22
CA ASP A 110 -6.68 -20.77 -4.80
C ASP A 110 -5.51 -19.88 -4.39
N ARG A 111 -4.30 -20.23 -4.83
CA ARG A 111 -3.09 -19.45 -4.54
C ARG A 111 -3.15 -18.04 -5.14
N LEU A 112 -3.52 -17.90 -6.42
CA LEU A 112 -3.68 -16.60 -7.07
C LEU A 112 -4.82 -15.80 -6.45
N THR A 113 -5.96 -16.45 -6.15
CA THR A 113 -7.10 -15.81 -5.49
C THR A 113 -6.68 -15.25 -4.13
N HIS A 114 -5.93 -16.03 -3.33
CA HIS A 114 -5.43 -15.58 -2.03
C HIS A 114 -4.50 -14.37 -2.17
N CYS A 115 -3.51 -14.45 -3.09
CA CYS A 115 -2.55 -13.38 -3.31
C CYS A 115 -3.24 -12.06 -3.69
N TYR A 116 -4.13 -12.10 -4.67
CA TYR A 116 -4.81 -10.89 -5.14
C TYR A 116 -5.87 -10.37 -4.16
N ALA A 117 -6.60 -11.24 -3.47
CA ALA A 117 -7.56 -10.81 -2.45
C ALA A 117 -6.85 -10.10 -1.29
N ALA A 118 -5.73 -10.67 -0.81
CA ALA A 118 -4.92 -10.03 0.23
C ALA A 118 -4.33 -8.66 -0.20
N GLN A 119 -4.07 -8.47 -1.50
CA GLN A 119 -3.64 -7.18 -2.03
C GLN A 119 -4.75 -6.14 -2.02
N LEU A 120 -6.00 -6.54 -2.25
CA LEU A 120 -7.16 -5.65 -2.26
C LEU A 120 -7.63 -5.28 -0.84
N ASP A 121 -7.36 -6.15 0.13
CA ASP A 121 -7.71 -5.95 1.55
C ASP A 121 -6.73 -4.99 2.26
N THR A 122 -6.06 -4.11 1.51
CA THR A 122 -5.15 -3.11 2.07
C THR A 122 -5.87 -1.80 2.33
N GLU A 123 -5.45 -1.12 3.41
CA GLU A 123 -6.01 0.13 3.93
C GLU A 123 -6.39 1.14 2.82
N ASP A 124 -7.68 1.32 2.55
CA ASP A 124 -8.28 2.38 1.72
C ASP A 124 -7.61 2.71 0.37
N GLY A 125 -6.93 1.75 -0.25
CA GLY A 125 -6.25 1.95 -1.53
C GLY A 125 -5.06 2.92 -1.47
N ILE A 126 -4.47 3.15 -0.29
CA ILE A 126 -3.33 4.06 -0.09
C ILE A 126 -2.17 3.68 -1.02
N ALA A 127 -1.80 2.41 -1.05
CA ALA A 127 -0.72 1.93 -1.90
C ALA A 127 -0.99 2.20 -3.39
N LEU A 128 -2.23 1.97 -3.84
CA LEU A 128 -2.63 2.25 -5.22
C LEU A 128 -2.56 3.75 -5.54
N ARG A 129 -3.04 4.62 -4.64
CA ARG A 129 -2.97 6.08 -4.81
C ARG A 129 -1.52 6.56 -4.90
N LEU A 130 -0.66 6.10 -4.00
CA LEU A 130 0.76 6.41 -4.00
C LEU A 130 1.43 5.95 -5.30
N PHE A 131 1.11 4.72 -5.77
CA PHE A 131 1.63 4.20 -7.03
C PHE A 131 1.23 5.05 -8.23
N LEU A 132 -0.05 5.39 -8.35
CA LEU A 132 -0.54 6.20 -9.46
C LEU A 132 0.06 7.61 -9.46
N ARG A 133 0.16 8.25 -8.29
CA ARG A 133 0.81 9.56 -8.16
C ARG A 133 2.29 9.48 -8.54
N ALA A 134 3.01 8.48 -8.04
CA ALA A 134 4.42 8.29 -8.38
C ALA A 134 4.62 8.08 -9.89
N ALA A 135 3.72 7.33 -10.54
CA ALA A 135 3.77 7.12 -11.99
C ALA A 135 3.52 8.43 -12.77
N LEU A 136 2.54 9.23 -12.34
CA LEU A 136 2.22 10.52 -12.96
C LEU A 136 3.33 11.56 -12.76
N ASP A 137 3.97 11.55 -11.59
CA ASP A 137 5.10 12.44 -11.26
C ASP A 137 6.42 11.96 -11.89
N GLY A 138 6.42 10.84 -12.62
CA GLY A 138 7.59 10.31 -13.33
C GLY A 138 8.65 9.68 -12.44
N LEU A 139 8.29 9.24 -11.22
CA LEU A 139 9.22 8.56 -10.32
C LEU A 139 9.53 7.14 -10.83
N LEU A 140 10.74 6.64 -10.56
CA LEU A 140 11.20 5.31 -11.02
C LEU A 140 10.56 4.12 -10.27
N LEU A 141 9.91 4.35 -9.15
CA LEU A 141 9.32 3.33 -8.30
C LEU A 141 8.29 2.42 -9.00
N PRO A 142 7.38 2.96 -9.85
CA PRO A 142 6.45 2.13 -10.59
C PRO A 142 7.12 1.11 -11.52
N ALA A 143 8.22 1.49 -12.19
CA ALA A 143 8.97 0.58 -13.05
C ALA A 143 9.57 -0.59 -12.25
N ARG A 144 10.23 -0.29 -11.12
CA ARG A 144 10.77 -1.33 -10.21
C ARG A 144 9.69 -2.30 -9.70
N ARG A 145 8.48 -1.79 -9.49
CA ARG A 145 7.36 -2.65 -9.08
C ARG A 145 6.92 -3.59 -10.19
N LEU A 146 6.88 -3.15 -11.44
CA LEU A 146 6.58 -4.03 -12.58
C LEU A 146 7.63 -5.13 -12.74
N ASP A 147 8.91 -4.84 -12.49
CA ASP A 147 9.95 -5.86 -12.45
C ASP A 147 9.69 -6.91 -11.36
N LEU A 148 9.29 -6.47 -10.16
CA LEU A 148 8.91 -7.38 -9.08
C LEU A 148 7.68 -8.22 -9.43
N VAL A 149 6.66 -7.65 -10.07
CA VAL A 149 5.49 -8.39 -10.57
C VAL A 149 5.93 -9.45 -11.57
N LYS A 150 6.80 -9.09 -12.53
CA LYS A 150 7.36 -10.03 -13.49
C LYS A 150 8.07 -11.20 -12.79
N GLU A 151 8.99 -10.90 -11.88
CA GLU A 151 9.80 -11.92 -11.21
C GLU A 151 9.00 -12.78 -10.24
N LYS A 152 8.11 -12.17 -9.47
CA LYS A 152 7.43 -12.84 -8.34
C LYS A 152 6.07 -13.43 -8.70
N LEU A 153 5.48 -13.04 -9.81
CA LEU A 153 4.18 -13.54 -10.27
C LEU A 153 4.22 -14.12 -11.68
N VAL A 154 4.64 -13.31 -12.67
CA VAL A 154 4.53 -13.74 -14.07
C VAL A 154 5.35 -15.01 -14.30
N LEU A 155 6.64 -14.98 -13.96
CA LEU A 155 7.53 -16.11 -14.21
C LEU A 155 7.07 -17.41 -13.50
N PRO A 156 6.72 -17.39 -12.18
CA PRO A 156 6.23 -18.60 -11.53
C PRO A 156 4.94 -19.13 -12.13
N VAL A 157 3.97 -18.27 -12.45
CA VAL A 157 2.66 -18.69 -12.97
C VAL A 157 2.78 -19.23 -14.39
N ILE A 158 3.50 -18.51 -15.27
CA ILE A 158 3.71 -18.99 -16.64
C ILE A 158 4.52 -20.28 -16.64
N GLY A 159 5.54 -20.39 -15.77
CA GLY A 159 6.32 -21.64 -15.63
C GLY A 159 5.46 -22.83 -15.19
N GLU A 160 4.45 -22.62 -14.32
CA GLU A 160 3.52 -23.67 -13.91
C GLU A 160 2.55 -24.02 -15.05
N LEU A 161 1.98 -23.04 -15.74
CA LEU A 161 1.09 -23.25 -16.88
C LEU A 161 1.80 -23.98 -18.04
N ARG A 162 3.06 -23.65 -18.32
CA ARG A 162 3.88 -24.37 -19.31
C ARG A 162 4.07 -25.84 -18.92
N ARG A 163 4.34 -26.13 -17.64
CA ARG A 163 4.45 -27.51 -17.14
C ARG A 163 3.15 -28.28 -17.30
N GLU A 164 2.00 -27.67 -16.96
CA GLU A 164 0.67 -28.27 -17.16
C GLU A 164 0.42 -28.59 -18.63
N ALA A 165 0.90 -27.76 -19.55
CA ALA A 165 0.74 -27.90 -21.00
C ALA A 165 1.84 -28.75 -21.68
N ASN A 166 2.80 -29.31 -20.93
CA ASN A 166 4.00 -30.02 -21.45
C ASN A 166 4.83 -29.18 -22.42
N LEU A 167 4.94 -27.86 -22.18
CA LEU A 167 5.75 -26.92 -22.95
C LEU A 167 7.16 -26.77 -22.36
N PRO A 168 8.15 -26.29 -23.13
CA PRO A 168 9.50 -26.05 -22.63
C PRO A 168 9.50 -25.06 -21.45
N GLY A 169 10.34 -25.33 -20.43
CA GLY A 169 10.51 -24.47 -19.27
C GLY A 169 11.11 -23.11 -19.63
N LEU A 170 11.04 -22.16 -18.70
CA LEU A 170 11.54 -20.78 -18.90
C LEU A 170 13.07 -20.69 -19.00
N ASP A 171 13.79 -21.71 -18.56
CA ASP A 171 15.23 -21.90 -18.71
C ASP A 171 15.61 -22.34 -20.13
N ALA A 172 14.77 -23.16 -20.78
CA ALA A 172 14.96 -23.61 -22.14
C ALA A 172 14.46 -22.62 -23.18
N LEU A 173 13.35 -21.94 -22.88
CA LEU A 173 12.78 -20.90 -23.72
C LEU A 173 12.33 -19.71 -22.84
N PRO A 174 12.95 -18.52 -22.98
CA PRO A 174 12.59 -17.34 -22.22
C PRO A 174 11.12 -16.96 -22.35
N LEU A 175 10.62 -16.19 -21.38
CA LEU A 175 9.27 -15.62 -21.41
C LEU A 175 9.05 -14.82 -22.70
N THR A 176 7.97 -15.13 -23.43
CA THR A 176 7.57 -14.39 -24.63
C THR A 176 6.70 -13.18 -24.25
N ILE A 177 6.55 -12.21 -25.19
CA ILE A 177 5.64 -11.09 -24.96
C ILE A 177 4.20 -11.56 -24.86
N GLY A 178 3.79 -12.49 -25.70
CA GLY A 178 2.43 -13.02 -25.69
C GLY A 178 2.07 -13.64 -24.34
N GLU A 179 2.99 -14.36 -23.71
CA GLU A 179 2.80 -14.92 -22.37
C GLU A 179 2.77 -13.85 -21.27
N PHE A 180 3.63 -12.84 -21.39
CA PHE A 180 3.60 -11.71 -20.47
C PHE A 180 2.27 -10.96 -20.55
N GLU A 181 1.83 -10.60 -21.75
CA GLU A 181 0.56 -9.91 -21.97
C GLU A 181 -0.64 -10.76 -21.56
N LEU A 182 -0.59 -12.08 -21.80
CA LEU A 182 -1.61 -13.01 -21.34
C LEU A 182 -1.76 -12.93 -19.81
N PHE A 183 -0.65 -12.93 -19.06
CA PHE A 183 -0.70 -12.75 -17.61
C PHE A 183 -1.21 -11.35 -17.22
N MET A 184 -0.83 -10.30 -17.96
CA MET A 184 -1.28 -8.94 -17.70
C MET A 184 -2.79 -8.76 -17.85
N VAL A 185 -3.50 -9.62 -18.59
CA VAL A 185 -4.97 -9.64 -18.62
C VAL A 185 -5.54 -9.83 -17.19
N LEU A 186 -5.01 -10.79 -16.43
CA LEU A 186 -5.42 -10.99 -15.03
C LEU A 186 -4.99 -9.82 -14.15
N HIS A 187 -3.69 -9.46 -14.22
CA HIS A 187 -3.13 -8.43 -13.35
C HIS A 187 -3.86 -7.09 -13.54
N SER A 188 -4.04 -6.66 -14.78
CA SER A 188 -4.74 -5.42 -15.11
C SER A 188 -6.22 -5.45 -14.70
N SER A 189 -6.89 -6.58 -14.82
CA SER A 189 -8.29 -6.72 -14.40
C SER A 189 -8.44 -6.49 -12.90
N VAL A 190 -7.55 -7.06 -12.08
CA VAL A 190 -7.59 -6.86 -10.62
C VAL A 190 -7.19 -5.44 -10.24
N ILE A 191 -6.15 -4.88 -10.87
CA ILE A 191 -5.74 -3.48 -10.61
C ILE A 191 -6.84 -2.51 -11.04
N PHE A 192 -7.49 -2.72 -12.18
CA PHE A 192 -8.59 -1.87 -12.62
C PHE A 192 -9.81 -2.00 -11.68
N TYR A 193 -10.08 -3.18 -11.15
CA TYR A 193 -11.10 -3.37 -10.11
C TYR A 193 -10.78 -2.54 -8.86
N ALA A 194 -9.53 -2.56 -8.39
CA ALA A 194 -9.08 -1.70 -7.29
C ALA A 194 -9.21 -0.21 -7.62
N MET A 195 -8.83 0.21 -8.83
CA MET A 195 -9.00 1.61 -9.28
C MET A 195 -10.47 2.03 -9.28
N ARG A 196 -11.36 1.17 -9.74
CA ARG A 196 -12.80 1.43 -9.79
C ARG A 196 -13.38 1.67 -8.41
N ILE A 197 -12.91 0.93 -7.40
CA ILE A 197 -13.36 1.07 -6.01
C ILE A 197 -12.67 2.27 -5.34
N TYR A 198 -11.36 2.27 -5.30
CA TYR A 198 -10.60 3.19 -4.44
C TYR A 198 -10.33 4.55 -5.08
N ILE A 199 -10.35 4.67 -6.41
CA ILE A 199 -10.08 5.93 -7.11
C ILE A 199 -11.35 6.56 -7.65
N TYR A 200 -12.22 5.76 -8.29
CA TYR A 200 -13.42 6.28 -8.94
C TYR A 200 -14.65 6.30 -8.03
N GLY A 201 -14.55 5.70 -6.82
CA GLY A 201 -15.68 5.63 -5.89
C GLY A 201 -16.83 4.76 -6.41
N GLY A 202 -16.52 3.77 -7.25
CA GLY A 202 -17.50 2.84 -7.78
C GLY A 202 -18.05 1.88 -6.71
N PRO A 203 -19.12 1.14 -7.03
CA PRO A 203 -19.72 0.21 -6.08
C PRO A 203 -18.73 -0.89 -5.70
N MET A 204 -18.64 -1.14 -4.41
CA MET A 204 -17.88 -2.24 -3.82
C MET A 204 -18.85 -3.38 -3.48
N THR A 205 -18.45 -4.61 -3.75
CA THR A 205 -19.17 -5.79 -3.27
C THR A 205 -18.67 -6.17 -1.87
N GLU A 206 -19.55 -6.79 -1.07
CA GLU A 206 -19.19 -7.33 0.25
C GLU A 206 -18.19 -8.50 0.13
N ASP A 207 -18.22 -9.23 -0.99
CA ASP A 207 -17.30 -10.33 -1.27
C ASP A 207 -16.34 -10.01 -2.42
N MET A 208 -15.31 -9.20 -2.13
CA MET A 208 -14.23 -8.92 -3.07
C MET A 208 -13.46 -10.18 -3.48
N ARG A 209 -13.38 -11.17 -2.58
CA ARG A 209 -12.68 -12.43 -2.87
C ARG A 209 -13.37 -13.24 -3.97
N ALA A 210 -14.71 -13.25 -4.00
CA ALA A 210 -15.48 -13.89 -5.08
C ALA A 210 -15.22 -13.23 -6.43
N VAL A 211 -15.11 -11.90 -6.48
CA VAL A 211 -14.76 -11.18 -7.72
C VAL A 211 -13.35 -11.51 -8.20
N VAL A 212 -12.38 -11.53 -7.28
CA VAL A 212 -11.01 -11.93 -7.60
C VAL A 212 -10.98 -13.37 -8.13
N ARG A 213 -11.69 -14.30 -7.47
CA ARG A 213 -11.79 -15.69 -7.94
C ARG A 213 -12.38 -15.79 -9.34
N LEU A 214 -13.40 -15.00 -9.66
CA LEU A 214 -13.97 -14.93 -11.01
C LEU A 214 -12.91 -14.51 -12.05
N TYR A 215 -12.12 -13.48 -11.76
CA TYR A 215 -11.06 -13.04 -12.68
C TYR A 215 -9.97 -14.10 -12.84
N VAL A 216 -9.53 -14.70 -11.73
CA VAL A 216 -8.51 -15.76 -11.73
C VAL A 216 -8.99 -16.99 -12.50
N SER A 217 -10.22 -17.47 -12.24
CA SER A 217 -10.76 -18.66 -12.92
C SER A 217 -10.95 -18.42 -14.42
N THR A 218 -11.41 -17.22 -14.80
CA THR A 218 -11.57 -16.84 -16.20
C THR A 218 -10.21 -16.79 -16.92
N PHE A 219 -9.21 -16.15 -16.28
CA PHE A 219 -7.85 -16.12 -16.79
C PHE A 219 -7.27 -17.51 -16.97
N LEU A 220 -7.34 -18.38 -15.95
CA LEU A 220 -6.75 -19.72 -16.01
C LEU A 220 -7.37 -20.59 -17.10
N LYS A 221 -8.70 -20.51 -17.29
CA LYS A 221 -9.38 -21.20 -18.39
C LYS A 221 -8.87 -20.73 -19.75
N GLY A 222 -8.80 -19.41 -19.95
CA GLY A 222 -8.29 -18.81 -21.19
C GLY A 222 -6.80 -19.09 -21.41
N ALA A 223 -5.98 -18.98 -20.36
CA ALA A 223 -4.55 -19.24 -20.43
C ALA A 223 -4.24 -20.69 -20.79
N ARG A 224 -4.90 -21.66 -20.17
CA ARG A 224 -4.71 -23.10 -20.49
C ARG A 224 -5.09 -23.43 -21.92
N ALA A 225 -6.10 -22.77 -22.48
CA ALA A 225 -6.53 -22.97 -23.86
C ALA A 225 -5.60 -22.25 -24.86
N GLY A 226 -5.17 -21.03 -24.54
CA GLY A 226 -4.45 -20.15 -25.47
C GLY A 226 -2.92 -20.31 -25.43
N LEU A 227 -2.33 -20.68 -24.30
CA LEU A 227 -0.88 -20.74 -24.11
C LEU A 227 -0.14 -21.60 -25.17
N PRO A 228 -0.63 -22.80 -25.57
CA PRO A 228 0.04 -23.59 -26.59
C PRO A 228 0.18 -22.87 -27.94
N SER A 229 -0.79 -22.03 -28.31
CA SER A 229 -0.75 -21.29 -29.58
C SER A 229 0.19 -20.08 -29.56
N LEU A 230 0.54 -19.56 -28.39
CA LEU A 230 1.52 -18.49 -28.21
C LEU A 230 2.97 -19.01 -28.26
N HIS A 231 3.15 -20.34 -28.24
CA HIS A 231 4.43 -20.97 -28.19
C HIS A 231 4.95 -21.23 -29.61
N GLY A 232 5.96 -20.52 -30.01
CA GLY A 232 6.66 -20.76 -31.31
C GLY A 232 6.44 -19.72 -32.40
N SER A 233 5.64 -18.65 -32.15
CA SER A 233 5.37 -17.62 -33.17
C SER A 233 6.12 -16.30 -32.98
N GLU A 234 6.78 -16.06 -31.84
CA GLU A 234 7.37 -14.74 -31.56
C GLU A 234 8.79 -14.81 -31.00
N ALA A 235 9.62 -13.85 -31.43
CA ALA A 235 10.95 -13.65 -30.84
C ALA A 235 10.81 -13.25 -29.36
N PRO A 236 11.73 -13.68 -28.48
CA PRO A 236 11.72 -13.27 -27.08
C PRO A 236 11.80 -11.75 -26.99
N VAL A 237 10.80 -11.12 -26.36
CA VAL A 237 10.82 -9.67 -26.14
C VAL A 237 11.71 -9.34 -24.97
N SER A 238 12.73 -8.55 -25.23
CA SER A 238 13.50 -7.90 -24.20
C SER A 238 12.65 -6.81 -23.55
N LEU A 239 12.14 -7.07 -22.35
CA LEU A 239 11.44 -6.09 -21.51
C LEU A 239 12.41 -5.04 -20.90
N ASN A 240 13.63 -4.98 -21.37
CA ASN A 240 14.71 -4.12 -20.87
C ASN A 240 14.85 -2.79 -21.62
N SER A 241 13.86 -2.35 -22.39
CA SER A 241 13.87 -0.99 -22.89
C SER A 241 13.53 -0.04 -21.73
N PRO A 242 14.47 0.81 -21.26
CA PRO A 242 14.14 1.82 -20.27
C PRO A 242 13.05 2.72 -20.86
N LEU A 243 11.98 2.90 -20.10
CA LEU A 243 10.99 3.94 -20.42
C LEU A 243 11.75 5.25 -20.67
N PRO A 244 11.37 6.03 -21.70
CA PRO A 244 12.00 7.32 -21.96
C PRO A 244 11.89 8.15 -20.67
N GLN A 245 13.06 8.45 -20.10
CA GLN A 245 13.14 9.32 -18.92
C GLN A 245 12.52 10.66 -19.31
N LYS A 246 11.34 10.96 -18.80
CA LYS A 246 10.83 12.34 -18.87
C LYS A 246 11.86 13.19 -18.16
N LYS A 247 12.48 14.11 -18.91
CA LYS A 247 13.29 15.19 -18.34
C LYS A 247 12.46 15.82 -17.23
N ALA A 248 13.02 15.87 -16.03
CA ALA A 248 12.42 16.62 -14.94
C ALA A 248 12.05 18.01 -15.49
N VAL A 249 10.78 18.33 -15.46
CA VAL A 249 10.35 19.70 -15.70
C VAL A 249 10.83 20.46 -14.47
N VAL A 250 11.82 21.32 -14.70
CA VAL A 250 12.41 22.24 -13.72
C VAL A 250 11.36 23.25 -13.28
#